data_19f2adba7216cb7e1b97e7fc3e7a6ac3
#
_entry.id   19f2adba7216cb7e1b97e7fc3e7a6ac3
#
_cell.length_a   1.000
_cell.length_b   1.000
_cell.length_c   1.000
_cell.angle_alpha   90.00
_cell.angle_beta   90.00
_cell.angle_gamma   90.00
#
_symmetry.space_group_name_H-M   'P 1'
#
loop_
_entity.id
_entity.type
_entity.pdbx_description
1 polymer ?
#
loop_
_entity_poly.entity_id
_entity_poly.type
_entity_poly.pdbx_seq_one_letter_code
_entity_poly.pdbx_strand_id
1 'polypeptide(L)'
;MSSNPALAGVEIKGAMQPGYETILTPEALAFVAQLHRMYNPTRLALLRARDQRQAWINEEGFIGFAPEYSSIRDDRSWQVRPAPADLADRRVEITGPCDRKMVINALNS
;
A
#
# COMPACT_ATOMS: atom_id res chain seq x y z
N MET A 1 -8.82 -31.82 -12.98
CA MET A 1 -8.19 -30.80 -12.10
C MET A 1 -8.93 -29.51 -12.35
N SER A 2 -9.73 -29.06 -11.40
CA SER A 2 -10.51 -27.84 -11.56
C SER A 2 -9.56 -26.64 -11.51
N SER A 3 -9.34 -25.96 -12.63
CA SER A 3 -8.54 -24.75 -12.67
C SER A 3 -9.26 -23.67 -11.88
N ASN A 4 -8.68 -23.19 -10.81
CA ASN A 4 -9.23 -22.08 -10.03
C ASN A 4 -9.23 -20.81 -10.94
N PRO A 5 -10.41 -20.28 -11.33
CA PRO A 5 -10.50 -19.15 -12.26
C PRO A 5 -9.84 -17.88 -11.69
N ALA A 6 -9.69 -17.78 -10.37
CA ALA A 6 -9.00 -16.66 -9.72
C ALA A 6 -7.49 -16.62 -10.04
N LEU A 7 -6.91 -17.76 -10.46
CA LEU A 7 -5.50 -17.87 -10.87
C LEU A 7 -5.26 -17.68 -12.37
N ALA A 8 -6.29 -17.38 -13.15
CA ALA A 8 -6.12 -17.12 -14.58
C ALA A 8 -5.13 -15.95 -14.80
N GLY A 9 -4.06 -16.19 -15.58
CA GLY A 9 -3.01 -15.19 -15.85
C GLY A 9 -1.99 -14.99 -14.72
N VAL A 10 -1.99 -15.83 -13.69
CA VAL A 10 -0.96 -15.86 -12.63
C VAL A 10 0.12 -16.86 -13.02
N GLU A 11 1.38 -16.42 -13.02
CA GLU A 11 2.56 -17.24 -13.30
C GLU A 11 3.63 -16.99 -12.24
N ILE A 12 4.17 -18.06 -11.65
CA ILE A 12 5.32 -17.96 -10.74
C ILE A 12 6.57 -18.14 -11.57
N LYS A 13 7.36 -17.07 -11.75
CA LYS A 13 8.63 -17.08 -12.51
C LYS A 13 9.84 -17.33 -11.63
N GLY A 14 9.73 -17.13 -10.33
CA GLY A 14 10.81 -17.39 -9.38
C GLY A 14 11.02 -18.90 -9.13
N ALA A 15 12.25 -19.28 -8.76
CA ALA A 15 12.55 -20.65 -8.37
C ALA A 15 11.78 -21.00 -7.10
N MET A 16 11.05 -22.13 -7.13
CA MET A 16 10.38 -22.67 -5.96
C MET A 16 11.39 -23.41 -5.08
N GLN A 17 11.58 -22.91 -3.86
CA GLN A 17 12.41 -23.58 -2.85
C GLN A 17 11.55 -24.53 -2.01
N PRO A 18 12.15 -25.59 -1.41
CA PRO A 18 11.42 -26.47 -0.50
C PRO A 18 10.70 -25.69 0.61
N GLY A 19 9.45 -25.99 0.83
CA GLY A 19 8.58 -25.31 1.81
C GLY A 19 7.78 -24.14 1.27
N TYR A 20 8.11 -23.61 0.09
CA TYR A 20 7.33 -22.49 -0.49
C TYR A 20 5.91 -22.89 -0.83
N GLU A 21 5.69 -24.13 -1.18
CA GLU A 21 4.36 -24.70 -1.48
C GLU A 21 3.39 -24.60 -0.30
N THR A 22 3.89 -24.56 0.93
CA THR A 22 3.06 -24.44 2.13
C THR A 22 2.52 -23.02 2.33
N ILE A 23 3.19 -22.01 1.75
CA ILE A 23 2.81 -20.60 1.83
C ILE A 23 2.14 -20.15 0.52
N LEU A 24 2.68 -20.53 -0.63
CA LEU A 24 2.15 -20.17 -1.94
C LEU A 24 1.06 -21.13 -2.38
N THR A 25 0.06 -21.31 -1.51
CA THR A 25 -1.10 -22.13 -1.81
C THR A 25 -1.96 -21.49 -2.91
N PRO A 26 -2.79 -22.27 -3.62
CA PRO A 26 -3.72 -21.70 -4.61
C PRO A 26 -4.59 -20.58 -4.05
N GLU A 27 -5.03 -20.70 -2.79
CA GLU A 27 -5.87 -19.70 -2.11
C GLU A 27 -5.07 -18.40 -1.83
N ALA A 28 -3.85 -18.53 -1.34
CA ALA A 28 -2.97 -17.38 -1.08
C ALA A 28 -2.64 -16.64 -2.39
N LEU A 29 -2.31 -17.38 -3.45
CA LEU A 29 -2.05 -16.80 -4.77
C LEU A 29 -3.31 -16.13 -5.35
N ALA A 30 -4.49 -16.74 -5.20
CA ALA A 30 -5.76 -16.15 -5.63
C ALA A 30 -6.06 -14.84 -4.90
N PHE A 31 -5.81 -14.80 -3.59
CA PHE A 31 -5.96 -13.59 -2.77
C PHE A 31 -5.03 -12.46 -3.26
N VAL A 32 -3.76 -12.75 -3.48
CA VAL A 32 -2.79 -11.75 -4.01
C VAL A 32 -3.20 -11.27 -5.40
N ALA A 33 -3.65 -12.18 -6.28
CA ALA A 33 -4.14 -11.83 -7.61
C ALA A 33 -5.38 -10.92 -7.55
N GLN A 34 -6.29 -11.19 -6.62
CA GLN A 34 -7.47 -10.35 -6.39
C GLN A 34 -7.08 -8.95 -5.93
N LEU A 35 -6.19 -8.83 -4.96
CA LEU A 35 -5.66 -7.53 -4.50
C LEU A 35 -5.02 -6.75 -5.66
N HIS A 36 -4.19 -7.42 -6.45
CA HIS A 36 -3.55 -6.80 -7.61
C HIS A 36 -4.59 -6.26 -8.62
N ARG A 37 -5.58 -7.09 -8.98
CA ARG A 37 -6.62 -6.70 -9.95
C ARG A 37 -7.49 -5.54 -9.45
N MET A 38 -7.77 -5.53 -8.14
CA MET A 38 -8.59 -4.49 -7.52
C MET A 38 -7.86 -3.16 -7.38
N TYR A 39 -6.62 -3.17 -6.95
CA TYR A 39 -5.92 -1.95 -6.53
C TYR A 39 -4.84 -1.46 -7.49
N ASN A 40 -4.30 -2.32 -8.36
CA ASN A 40 -3.18 -1.92 -9.22
C ASN A 40 -3.53 -0.80 -10.21
N PRO A 41 -4.73 -0.72 -10.81
CA PRO A 41 -5.09 0.42 -11.65
C PRO A 41 -5.01 1.76 -10.91
N THR A 42 -5.52 1.81 -9.68
CA THR A 42 -5.43 3.00 -8.81
C THR A 42 -3.98 3.31 -8.44
N ARG A 43 -3.19 2.30 -8.08
CA ARG A 43 -1.76 2.46 -7.79
C ARG A 43 -1.02 3.09 -8.98
N LEU A 44 -1.25 2.59 -10.18
CA LEU A 44 -0.62 3.14 -11.40
C LEU A 44 -1.09 4.57 -11.69
N ALA A 45 -2.35 4.89 -11.45
CA ALA A 45 -2.87 6.25 -11.59
C ALA A 45 -2.19 7.22 -10.60
N LEU A 46 -2.04 6.81 -9.34
CA LEU A 46 -1.36 7.60 -8.32
C LEU A 46 0.14 7.80 -8.62
N LEU A 47 0.82 6.80 -9.15
CA LEU A 47 2.22 6.93 -9.60
C LEU A 47 2.33 7.99 -10.72
N ARG A 48 1.45 7.93 -11.72
CA ARG A 48 1.42 8.96 -12.78
C ARG A 48 1.12 10.35 -12.24
N ALA A 49 0.16 10.47 -11.31
CA ALA A 49 -0.14 11.75 -10.67
C ALA A 49 1.06 12.30 -9.89
N ARG A 50 1.83 11.43 -9.24
CA ARG A 50 3.08 11.80 -8.57
C ARG A 50 4.13 12.34 -9.56
N ASP A 51 4.30 11.68 -10.71
CA ASP A 51 5.23 12.14 -11.74
C ASP A 51 4.81 13.50 -12.31
N GLN A 52 3.51 13.68 -12.57
CA GLN A 52 2.96 14.97 -13.01
C GLN A 52 3.18 16.06 -11.96
N ARG A 53 2.96 15.75 -10.68
CA ARG A 53 3.22 16.71 -9.59
C ARG A 53 4.69 17.08 -9.50
N GLN A 54 5.59 16.12 -9.67
CA GLN A 54 7.03 16.38 -9.67
C GLN A 54 7.43 17.28 -10.85
N ALA A 55 6.90 17.03 -12.04
CA ALA A 55 7.14 17.87 -13.21
C ALA A 55 6.70 19.32 -12.96
N TRP A 56 5.50 19.50 -12.40
CA TRP A 56 4.98 20.80 -12.03
C TRP A 56 5.86 21.51 -10.97
N ILE A 57 6.30 20.80 -9.93
CA ILE A 57 7.21 21.36 -8.92
C ILE A 57 8.53 21.84 -9.55
N ASN A 58 9.07 21.07 -10.50
CA ASN A 58 10.31 21.41 -11.18
C ASN A 58 10.15 22.66 -12.08
N GLU A 59 8.98 22.85 -12.66
CA GLU A 59 8.66 24.03 -13.49
C GLU A 59 8.43 25.27 -12.63
N GLU A 60 7.63 25.18 -11.58
CA GLU A 60 7.31 26.29 -10.67
C GLU A 60 8.46 26.65 -9.71
N GLY A 61 9.39 25.75 -9.48
CA GLY A 61 10.56 25.96 -8.62
C GLY A 61 10.27 25.94 -7.12
N PHE A 62 9.05 25.61 -6.68
CA PHE A 62 8.71 25.50 -5.25
C PHE A 62 7.60 24.48 -4.98
N ILE A 63 7.51 24.02 -3.72
CA ILE A 63 6.44 23.19 -3.23
C ILE A 63 5.45 24.04 -2.45
N GLY A 64 4.27 24.28 -3.03
CA GLY A 64 3.16 24.98 -2.39
C GLY A 64 2.06 24.04 -1.89
N PHE A 65 1.12 24.61 -1.16
CA PHE A 65 -0.13 23.92 -0.84
C PHE A 65 -1.05 23.87 -2.07
N ALA A 66 -1.72 22.72 -2.25
CA ALA A 66 -2.67 22.54 -3.34
C ALA A 66 -3.88 23.49 -3.17
N PRO A 67 -4.21 24.30 -4.21
CA PRO A 67 -5.29 25.29 -4.12
C PRO A 67 -6.66 24.68 -3.83
N GLU A 68 -6.93 23.47 -4.31
CA GLU A 68 -8.17 22.74 -4.10
C GLU A 68 -8.49 22.44 -2.63
N TYR A 69 -7.50 22.51 -1.75
CA TYR A 69 -7.68 22.33 -0.31
C TYR A 69 -7.75 23.65 0.49
N SER A 70 -7.86 24.80 -0.19
CA SER A 70 -7.96 26.09 0.50
C SER A 70 -9.14 26.15 1.46
N SER A 71 -10.30 25.64 1.08
CA SER A 71 -11.48 25.59 1.94
C SER A 71 -11.25 24.85 3.27
N ILE A 72 -10.41 23.81 3.26
CA ILE A 72 -10.05 23.06 4.48
C ILE A 72 -9.05 23.87 5.31
N ARG A 73 -8.06 24.48 4.68
CA ARG A 73 -7.06 25.33 5.38
C ARG A 73 -7.67 26.56 6.02
N ASP A 74 -8.67 27.15 5.38
CA ASP A 74 -9.31 28.40 5.81
C ASP A 74 -10.45 28.15 6.82
N ASP A 75 -10.89 26.90 6.96
CA ASP A 75 -11.91 26.50 7.93
C ASP A 75 -11.32 26.39 9.33
N ARG A 76 -11.53 27.41 10.16
CA ARG A 76 -11.07 27.45 11.56
C ARG A 76 -11.80 26.45 12.47
N SER A 77 -12.92 25.89 12.04
CA SER A 77 -13.67 24.88 12.79
C SER A 77 -13.18 23.46 12.51
N TRP A 78 -12.36 23.27 11.47
CA TRP A 78 -11.86 21.96 11.09
C TRP A 78 -10.94 21.38 12.17
N GLN A 79 -11.24 20.17 12.59
CA GLN A 79 -10.45 19.44 13.59
C GLN A 79 -10.14 18.02 13.10
N VAL A 80 -8.97 17.52 13.46
CA VAL A 80 -8.60 16.12 13.23
C VAL A 80 -9.52 15.21 14.06
N ARG A 81 -10.02 14.15 13.47
CA ARG A 81 -10.78 13.13 14.22
C ARG A 81 -9.92 12.56 15.35
N PRO A 82 -10.50 12.24 16.51
CA PRO A 82 -9.80 11.49 17.55
C PRO A 82 -9.25 10.18 17.00
N ALA A 83 -8.13 9.73 17.55
CA ALA A 83 -7.60 8.41 17.25
C ALA A 83 -8.61 7.32 17.64
N PRO A 84 -8.72 6.20 16.89
CA PRO A 84 -9.44 5.01 17.34
C PRO A 84 -8.97 4.54 18.71
N ALA A 85 -9.85 3.90 19.50
CA ALA A 85 -9.55 3.52 20.87
C ALA A 85 -8.32 2.60 21.01
N ASP A 86 -8.11 1.72 20.04
CA ASP A 86 -6.95 0.80 19.96
C ASP A 86 -5.62 1.53 19.66
N LEU A 87 -5.68 2.76 19.17
CA LEU A 87 -4.51 3.63 18.94
C LEU A 87 -4.35 4.73 19.99
N ALA A 88 -5.17 4.73 21.06
CA ALA A 88 -5.09 5.75 22.11
C ALA A 88 -3.79 5.65 22.95
N ASP A 89 -3.26 4.43 23.08
CA ASP A 89 -2.00 4.19 23.77
C ASP A 89 -0.95 3.64 22.78
N ARG A 90 -0.03 4.51 22.37
CA ARG A 90 1.01 4.22 21.40
C ARG A 90 2.41 4.37 22.02
N ARG A 91 2.55 4.05 23.31
CA ARG A 91 3.84 4.14 24.02
C ARG A 91 4.88 3.18 23.48
N VAL A 92 4.45 2.05 22.91
CA VAL A 92 5.32 1.10 22.23
C VAL A 92 4.89 0.99 20.78
N GLU A 93 5.76 1.38 19.89
CA GLU A 93 5.53 1.39 18.44
C GLU A 93 6.83 0.98 17.72
N ILE A 94 6.72 0.12 16.74
CA ILE A 94 7.82 -0.27 15.87
C ILE A 94 7.56 0.20 14.44
N THR A 95 8.54 0.83 13.84
CA THR A 95 8.50 1.26 12.44
C THR A 95 9.74 0.72 11.73
N GLY A 96 9.53 0.19 10.53
CA GLY A 96 10.61 -0.36 9.74
C GLY A 96 10.22 -0.54 8.27
N PRO A 97 11.20 -0.81 7.38
CA PRO A 97 10.94 -1.11 5.98
C PRO A 97 10.17 -2.42 5.84
N CYS A 98 9.38 -2.51 4.76
CA CYS A 98 8.62 -3.72 4.42
C CYS A 98 9.51 -4.80 3.79
N ASP A 99 10.69 -5.05 4.35
CA ASP A 99 11.50 -6.19 3.96
C ASP A 99 11.12 -7.44 4.77
N ARG A 100 11.47 -8.61 4.23
CA ARG A 100 11.11 -9.90 4.82
C ARG A 100 11.54 -10.03 6.28
N LYS A 101 12.77 -9.64 6.61
CA LYS A 101 13.33 -9.75 7.97
C LYS A 101 12.59 -8.85 8.94
N MET A 102 12.36 -7.59 8.56
CA MET A 102 11.69 -6.62 9.42
C MET A 102 10.22 -6.99 9.69
N VAL A 103 9.49 -7.45 8.66
CA VAL A 103 8.11 -7.92 8.84
C VAL A 103 8.04 -9.12 9.78
N ILE A 104 8.90 -10.13 9.59
CA ILE A 104 8.94 -11.31 10.48
C ILE A 104 9.27 -10.90 11.92
N ASN A 105 10.26 -10.04 12.11
CA ASN A 105 10.63 -9.59 13.45
C ASN A 105 9.49 -8.80 14.12
N ALA A 106 8.84 -7.89 13.39
CA ALA A 106 7.73 -7.11 13.94
C ALA A 106 6.52 -7.97 14.34
N LEU A 107 6.23 -9.05 13.59
CA LEU A 107 5.13 -9.96 13.90
C LEU A 107 5.45 -10.92 15.07
N ASN A 108 6.71 -11.07 15.44
CA ASN A 108 7.16 -11.94 16.53
C ASN A 108 7.60 -11.17 17.80
N SER A 109 7.33 -9.87 17.84
CA SER A 109 7.70 -8.98 18.96
C SER A 109 6.63 -8.92 20.04
#